data_1c919c0a602daa0df4406b03d988a482
#
_entry.id   1c919c0a602daa0df4406b03d988a482
#
_cell.length_a   1.000
_cell.length_b   1.000
_cell.length_c   1.000
_cell.angle_alpha   90.00
_cell.angle_beta   90.00
_cell.angle_gamma   90.00
#
_symmetry.space_group_name_H-M   'P 1'
#
loop_
_entity.id
_entity.type
_entity.pdbx_description
1 polymer ?
#
loop_
_entity_poly.entity_id
_entity_poly.type
_entity_poly.pdbx_seq_one_letter_code
_entity_poly.pdbx_strand_id
1 'polypeptide(L)'
;MTTPAPKTVGIIGAAIAGPTFALHLLTHPVLRTRFHPILFDQSPPPAPVPTASSASSRSNGTGSGPGLESSPPTTSHHQRAGASVGLFPNGLHPLFSLGLSDALKKQGHECDDLALWFGEITEGCKLSHLKTARNGFWSHDFQLGAMYFERAGLQALLVDRVLQLGGEVKWSKKAVHFEAVSSSGGKQTRVNFADGTHIEVDLLVGADGGYSQVRRHLLNLRNPKTAEERWLPDFMGTTGIYGISSADKMPSTHTPERPFTESQCIFLKEGFLATGPCPGRMFRWDLILPESTSPDPSSATLESEPAVAPTPSSPPATKQEQEPWLAAITPGQYPTSTTAEILRRHLRLKHPFTGDFETMLTSSDRIIHTPLRQRVWKEDEIQWTSDSSIVLLGDAARLMLPTSGQGTGFAIEDATVLASMLLKHCSTAEAEAGAEDGFSSALEEYARLRRPRSEKMATMASWIGIVGLGNTWYYKLLRYGSAKLTPGVDLKTKKNPDPWPMDGRFNVEESSK
;
A
#
# COMPACT_ATOMS: atom_id res chain seq x y z
N MET A 1 39.90 -16.09 -14.51
CA MET A 1 38.55 -16.67 -14.45
C MET A 1 37.58 -15.56 -14.77
N THR A 2 36.81 -15.66 -15.86
CA THR A 2 35.79 -14.67 -16.20
C THR A 2 34.64 -14.82 -15.20
N THR A 3 34.29 -13.75 -14.51
CA THR A 3 33.09 -13.71 -13.65
C THR A 3 31.88 -14.11 -14.51
N PRO A 4 31.03 -15.04 -14.07
CA PRO A 4 29.81 -15.38 -14.81
C PRO A 4 28.93 -14.15 -14.96
N ALA A 5 28.19 -14.07 -16.07
CA ALA A 5 27.26 -12.97 -16.31
C ALA A 5 26.20 -12.92 -15.18
N PRO A 6 25.78 -11.72 -14.73
CA PRO A 6 24.75 -11.59 -13.70
C PRO A 6 23.44 -12.24 -14.18
N LYS A 7 22.75 -12.93 -13.27
CA LYS A 7 21.42 -13.51 -13.53
C LYS A 7 20.36 -12.44 -13.64
N THR A 8 19.51 -12.54 -14.65
CA THR A 8 18.41 -11.57 -14.86
C THR A 8 17.25 -11.85 -13.91
N VAL A 9 16.86 -10.85 -13.16
CA VAL A 9 15.71 -10.88 -12.23
C VAL A 9 14.59 -10.01 -12.77
N GLY A 10 13.52 -10.64 -13.27
CA GLY A 10 12.32 -9.92 -13.73
C GLY A 10 11.35 -9.68 -12.58
N ILE A 11 11.04 -8.43 -12.29
CA ILE A 11 10.16 -8.04 -11.20
C ILE A 11 8.88 -7.44 -11.78
N ILE A 12 7.74 -8.09 -11.58
CA ILE A 12 6.44 -7.59 -12.05
C ILE A 12 5.79 -6.78 -10.94
N GLY A 13 5.69 -5.48 -11.16
CA GLY A 13 5.14 -4.48 -10.22
C GLY A 13 6.20 -3.53 -9.68
N ALA A 14 6.03 -2.24 -9.95
CA ALA A 14 6.92 -1.17 -9.51
C ALA A 14 6.28 -0.25 -8.44
N ALA A 15 5.42 -0.80 -7.55
CA ALA A 15 4.81 -0.01 -6.48
C ALA A 15 5.78 0.19 -5.29
N ILE A 16 5.79 -0.71 -4.32
CA ILE A 16 6.66 -0.61 -3.13
C ILE A 16 7.57 -1.85 -3.01
N ALA A 17 7.00 -3.07 -3.01
CA ALA A 17 7.76 -4.31 -2.82
C ALA A 17 8.83 -4.50 -3.90
N GLY A 18 8.46 -4.34 -5.17
CA GLY A 18 9.37 -4.53 -6.31
C GLY A 18 10.58 -3.59 -6.28
N PRO A 19 10.39 -2.27 -6.21
CA PRO A 19 11.51 -1.33 -6.09
C PRO A 19 12.36 -1.56 -4.85
N THR A 20 11.75 -1.89 -3.69
CA THR A 20 12.51 -2.20 -2.46
C THR A 20 13.41 -3.42 -2.67
N PHE A 21 12.90 -4.47 -3.30
CA PHE A 21 13.70 -5.66 -3.60
C PHE A 21 14.83 -5.35 -4.58
N ALA A 22 14.54 -4.60 -5.66
CA ALA A 22 15.57 -4.17 -6.61
C ALA A 22 16.67 -3.33 -5.91
N LEU A 23 16.31 -2.46 -4.97
CA LEU A 23 17.26 -1.68 -4.20
C LEU A 23 18.21 -2.55 -3.38
N HIS A 24 17.72 -3.61 -2.72
CA HIS A 24 18.59 -4.55 -2.03
C HIS A 24 19.58 -5.21 -2.98
N LEU A 25 19.13 -5.64 -4.17
CA LEU A 25 20.02 -6.24 -5.17
C LEU A 25 21.09 -5.26 -5.66
N LEU A 26 20.70 -4.01 -5.92
CA LEU A 26 21.60 -2.98 -6.47
C LEU A 26 22.56 -2.38 -5.44
N THR A 27 22.18 -2.37 -4.16
CA THR A 27 22.97 -1.72 -3.10
C THR A 27 23.97 -2.66 -2.47
N HIS A 28 23.61 -3.95 -2.28
CA HIS A 28 24.46 -4.89 -1.61
C HIS A 28 25.66 -5.31 -2.49
N PRO A 29 26.94 -5.24 -1.98
CA PRO A 29 28.15 -5.45 -2.78
C PRO A 29 28.19 -6.80 -3.54
N VAL A 30 27.73 -7.87 -2.91
CA VAL A 30 27.70 -9.21 -3.52
C VAL A 30 26.53 -9.36 -4.47
N LEU A 31 25.30 -8.96 -4.05
CA LEU A 31 24.10 -9.17 -4.86
C LEU A 31 24.15 -8.41 -6.20
N ARG A 32 24.67 -7.18 -6.20
CA ARG A 32 24.78 -6.34 -7.41
C ARG A 32 25.69 -6.92 -8.51
N THR A 33 26.63 -7.80 -8.13
CA THR A 33 27.52 -8.46 -9.10
C THR A 33 26.92 -9.76 -9.65
N ARG A 34 25.90 -10.30 -8.98
CA ARG A 34 25.29 -11.59 -9.30
C ARG A 34 23.92 -11.46 -9.97
N PHE A 35 23.22 -10.35 -9.71
CA PHE A 35 21.84 -10.16 -10.15
C PHE A 35 21.67 -8.84 -10.88
N HIS A 36 20.90 -8.90 -11.96
CA HIS A 36 20.49 -7.74 -12.75
C HIS A 36 18.96 -7.58 -12.68
N PRO A 37 18.42 -6.70 -11.80
CA PRO A 37 17.00 -6.51 -11.65
C PRO A 37 16.43 -5.59 -12.74
N ILE A 38 15.31 -6.03 -13.35
CA ILE A 38 14.50 -5.25 -14.29
C ILE A 38 13.06 -5.25 -13.78
N LEU A 39 12.50 -4.06 -13.53
CA LEU A 39 11.12 -3.89 -13.11
C LEU A 39 10.20 -3.65 -14.31
N PHE A 40 9.01 -4.22 -14.24
CA PHE A 40 7.95 -4.05 -15.24
C PHE A 40 6.66 -3.62 -14.52
N ASP A 41 6.02 -2.56 -14.98
CA ASP A 41 4.72 -2.14 -14.46
C ASP A 41 3.74 -1.84 -15.59
N GLN A 42 2.49 -2.24 -15.39
CA GLN A 42 1.42 -2.00 -16.37
C GLN A 42 1.00 -0.54 -16.46
N SER A 43 1.27 0.24 -15.41
CA SER A 43 0.95 1.67 -15.36
C SER A 43 1.94 2.48 -16.19
N PRO A 44 1.58 3.67 -16.67
CA PRO A 44 2.54 4.65 -17.19
C PRO A 44 3.46 5.15 -16.06
N PRO A 45 4.60 5.78 -16.41
CA PRO A 45 5.51 6.34 -15.41
C PRO A 45 4.78 7.34 -14.49
N PRO A 46 5.10 7.38 -13.18
CA PRO A 46 4.50 8.34 -12.27
C PRO A 46 4.78 9.78 -12.74
N ALA A 47 3.78 10.66 -12.61
CA ALA A 47 3.98 12.07 -12.93
C ALA A 47 5.06 12.66 -12.01
N PRO A 48 5.92 13.57 -12.53
CA PRO A 48 6.91 14.23 -11.70
C PRO A 48 6.24 14.93 -10.50
N VAL A 49 6.75 14.69 -9.31
CA VAL A 49 6.29 15.41 -8.12
C VAL A 49 6.69 16.88 -8.28
N PRO A 50 5.76 17.86 -8.24
CA PRO A 50 6.11 19.27 -8.32
C PRO A 50 7.06 19.61 -7.17
N THR A 51 8.30 19.98 -7.49
CA THR A 51 9.23 20.49 -6.47
C THR A 51 8.76 21.88 -6.05
N ALA A 52 8.79 22.18 -4.75
CA ALA A 52 8.33 23.46 -4.18
C ALA A 52 8.98 24.72 -4.79
N SER A 53 10.05 24.56 -5.60
CA SER A 53 10.71 25.64 -6.32
C SER A 53 9.98 26.10 -7.59
N SER A 54 9.02 25.33 -8.11
CA SER A 54 8.29 25.71 -9.34
C SER A 54 7.02 26.55 -9.08
N ALA A 55 6.66 26.76 -7.82
CA ALA A 55 5.46 27.54 -7.44
C ALA A 55 5.71 29.07 -7.37
N SER A 56 6.97 29.54 -7.40
CA SER A 56 7.30 30.97 -7.19
C SER A 56 7.50 31.82 -8.46
N SER A 57 7.28 31.27 -9.66
CA SER A 57 7.51 32.00 -10.92
C SER A 57 6.23 32.30 -11.74
N ARG A 58 5.08 32.50 -11.11
CA ARG A 58 3.94 33.14 -11.79
C ARG A 58 3.94 34.64 -11.44
N SER A 59 4.86 35.37 -12.02
CA SER A 59 4.81 36.83 -12.07
C SER A 59 3.82 37.31 -13.14
N ASN A 60 3.06 38.32 -12.79
CA ASN A 60 2.12 39.05 -13.60
C ASN A 60 2.62 39.35 -15.03
N GLY A 61 1.90 38.85 -16.01
CA GLY A 61 2.05 39.22 -17.41
C GLY A 61 0.67 39.41 -18.03
N THR A 62 0.21 40.65 -18.10
CA THR A 62 -0.96 41.07 -18.87
C THR A 62 -0.63 40.95 -20.35
N GLY A 63 -1.31 40.11 -21.10
CA GLY A 63 -1.19 39.96 -22.53
C GLY A 63 -2.37 39.19 -23.12
N SER A 64 -3.35 39.93 -23.64
CA SER A 64 -4.53 39.42 -24.35
C SER A 64 -4.13 38.94 -25.77
N GLY A 65 -4.43 37.65 -26.08
CA GLY A 65 -4.42 37.10 -27.44
C GLY A 65 -5.23 35.80 -27.46
N PRO A 66 -6.16 35.56 -28.41
CA PRO A 66 -6.93 34.34 -28.48
C PRO A 66 -6.12 33.25 -29.17
N GLY A 67 -5.75 32.21 -28.48
CA GLY A 67 -5.02 31.08 -29.03
C GLY A 67 -5.29 29.80 -28.29
N LEU A 68 -5.89 28.85 -28.98
CA LEU A 68 -6.06 27.41 -28.76
C LEU A 68 -6.00 26.95 -27.29
N GLU A 69 -7.18 26.59 -26.79
CA GLU A 69 -7.36 25.80 -25.58
C GLU A 69 -6.62 24.46 -25.71
N SER A 70 -5.41 24.39 -25.16
CA SER A 70 -4.79 23.11 -24.85
C SER A 70 -5.52 22.55 -23.65
N SER A 71 -6.32 21.50 -23.87
CA SER A 71 -6.94 20.71 -22.82
C SER A 71 -5.86 20.34 -21.76
N PRO A 72 -6.16 20.45 -20.45
CA PRO A 72 -5.20 20.04 -19.44
C PRO A 72 -4.89 18.55 -19.63
N PRO A 73 -3.63 18.11 -19.45
CA PRO A 73 -3.27 16.72 -19.62
C PRO A 73 -4.14 15.88 -18.69
N THR A 74 -4.91 14.97 -19.26
CA THR A 74 -5.67 13.94 -18.56
C THR A 74 -4.66 13.05 -17.83
N THR A 75 -4.30 13.42 -16.60
CA THR A 75 -3.50 12.55 -15.71
C THR A 75 -4.32 11.29 -15.48
N SER A 76 -3.82 10.16 -15.99
CA SER A 76 -4.48 8.87 -15.87
C SER A 76 -4.83 8.59 -14.41
N HIS A 77 -6.10 8.29 -14.14
CA HIS A 77 -6.66 8.10 -12.81
C HIS A 77 -5.97 7.00 -11.99
N HIS A 78 -5.21 6.10 -12.63
CA HIS A 78 -4.47 5.03 -11.97
C HIS A 78 -3.21 5.47 -11.20
N GLN A 79 -2.60 6.60 -11.56
CA GLN A 79 -1.35 7.08 -10.94
C GLN A 79 -1.50 7.60 -9.50
N ARG A 80 -2.71 7.90 -9.08
CA ARG A 80 -3.01 8.37 -7.71
C ARG A 80 -3.72 7.31 -6.85
N ALA A 81 -3.62 6.03 -7.20
CA ALA A 81 -4.24 4.96 -6.43
C ALA A 81 -3.51 4.77 -5.09
N GLY A 82 -4.20 5.02 -4.01
CA GLY A 82 -3.72 4.89 -2.65
C GLY A 82 -3.49 6.26 -2.02
N ALA A 83 -4.34 6.60 -1.04
CA ALA A 83 -4.34 7.91 -0.44
C ALA A 83 -3.06 8.18 0.35
N SER A 84 -2.78 7.39 1.38
CA SER A 84 -1.62 7.51 2.25
C SER A 84 -1.20 6.15 2.76
N VAL A 85 0.06 6.00 3.10
CA VAL A 85 0.60 4.80 3.75
C VAL A 85 1.33 5.20 5.03
N GLY A 86 1.05 4.47 6.11
CA GLY A 86 1.86 4.51 7.33
C GLY A 86 2.96 3.47 7.24
N LEU A 87 4.19 3.87 7.49
CA LEU A 87 5.30 2.96 7.73
C LEU A 87 5.64 2.98 9.21
N PHE A 88 5.67 1.82 9.79
CA PHE A 88 6.11 1.59 11.15
C PHE A 88 7.59 1.18 11.15
N PRO A 89 8.24 1.09 12.32
CA PRO A 89 9.67 0.78 12.40
C PRO A 89 10.12 -0.42 11.56
N ASN A 90 9.31 -1.48 11.46
CA ASN A 90 9.60 -2.67 10.64
C ASN A 90 9.72 -2.38 9.12
N GLY A 91 9.01 -1.38 8.63
CA GLY A 91 9.13 -0.94 7.24
C GLY A 91 10.17 0.17 7.06
N LEU A 92 10.34 1.05 8.06
CA LEU A 92 11.29 2.16 7.99
C LEU A 92 12.74 1.71 8.14
N HIS A 93 13.03 0.81 9.08
CA HIS A 93 14.40 0.35 9.35
C HIS A 93 15.11 -0.24 8.12
N PRO A 94 14.49 -1.15 7.33
CA PRO A 94 15.10 -1.64 6.10
C PRO A 94 15.37 -0.53 5.07
N LEU A 95 14.44 0.42 4.92
CA LEU A 95 14.62 1.53 3.99
C LEU A 95 15.74 2.49 4.46
N PHE A 96 15.88 2.70 5.77
CA PHE A 96 16.98 3.48 6.34
C PHE A 96 18.32 2.79 6.08
N SER A 97 18.39 1.47 6.23
CA SER A 97 19.57 0.66 5.90
C SER A 97 19.97 0.74 4.42
N LEU A 98 19.02 1.00 3.52
CA LEU A 98 19.26 1.26 2.10
C LEU A 98 19.73 2.71 1.81
N GLY A 99 20.00 3.52 2.86
CA GLY A 99 20.46 4.90 2.73
C GLY A 99 19.37 5.90 2.35
N LEU A 100 18.09 5.58 2.62
CA LEU A 100 16.94 6.44 2.28
C LEU A 100 16.48 7.32 3.46
N SER A 101 17.15 7.28 4.64
CA SER A 101 16.67 7.93 5.85
C SER A 101 16.39 9.43 5.67
N ASP A 102 17.29 10.19 5.05
CA ASP A 102 17.15 11.64 4.89
C ASP A 102 16.03 11.99 3.92
N ALA A 103 15.92 11.23 2.81
CA ALA A 103 14.88 11.43 1.83
C ALA A 103 13.50 11.10 2.41
N LEU A 104 13.39 10.02 3.19
CA LEU A 104 12.15 9.63 3.87
C LEU A 104 11.76 10.64 4.95
N LYS A 105 12.69 11.13 5.78
CA LYS A 105 12.43 12.16 6.79
C LYS A 105 11.97 13.48 6.16
N LYS A 106 12.53 13.82 4.99
CA LYS A 106 12.13 15.04 4.26
C LYS A 106 10.73 14.93 3.66
N GLN A 107 10.34 13.74 3.21
CA GLN A 107 9.09 13.51 2.48
C GLN A 107 7.96 13.03 3.38
N GLY A 108 8.28 12.33 4.47
CA GLY A 108 7.30 11.75 5.39
C GLY A 108 6.89 12.71 6.49
N HIS A 109 5.87 12.29 7.22
CA HIS A 109 5.37 12.99 8.40
C HIS A 109 5.41 12.05 9.61
N GLU A 110 6.16 12.40 10.65
CA GLU A 110 6.27 11.60 11.88
C GLU A 110 4.97 11.69 12.70
N CYS A 111 4.50 10.56 13.20
CA CYS A 111 3.31 10.48 14.02
C CYS A 111 3.34 9.26 14.93
N ASP A 112 3.61 9.47 16.20
CA ASP A 112 3.80 8.40 17.18
C ASP A 112 2.61 8.22 18.12
N ASP A 113 1.72 9.18 18.21
CA ASP A 113 0.58 9.17 19.11
C ASP A 113 -0.67 8.62 18.44
N LEU A 114 -1.44 7.83 19.19
CA LEU A 114 -2.74 7.31 18.77
C LEU A 114 -3.81 7.68 19.80
N ALA A 115 -4.76 8.52 19.42
CA ALA A 115 -5.92 8.85 20.25
C ALA A 115 -7.13 8.02 19.85
N LEU A 116 -7.80 7.45 20.85
CA LEU A 116 -8.96 6.60 20.71
C LEU A 116 -10.20 7.34 21.24
N TRP A 117 -11.26 7.33 20.44
CA TRP A 117 -12.50 8.05 20.70
C TRP A 117 -13.71 7.15 20.48
N PHE A 118 -14.83 7.56 21.04
CA PHE A 118 -16.14 7.00 20.71
C PHE A 118 -17.03 8.11 20.16
N GLY A 119 -17.57 7.91 18.93
CA GLY A 119 -18.42 8.86 18.23
C GLY A 119 -19.85 8.33 18.07
N GLU A 120 -20.83 9.16 18.36
CA GLU A 120 -22.26 8.89 18.15
C GLU A 120 -22.79 9.85 17.08
N ILE A 121 -23.60 9.31 16.13
CA ILE A 121 -24.23 10.07 15.03
C ILE A 121 -25.70 10.35 15.35
N THR A 122 -26.13 10.17 16.60
CA THR A 122 -27.50 10.46 17.08
C THR A 122 -27.72 11.95 17.32
N GLU A 123 -28.94 12.36 17.67
CA GLU A 123 -29.23 13.75 18.06
C GLU A 123 -28.25 14.22 19.13
N GLY A 124 -27.46 15.27 18.79
CA GLY A 124 -26.43 15.83 19.66
C GLY A 124 -24.99 15.40 19.32
N CYS A 125 -24.76 14.46 18.43
CA CYS A 125 -23.45 14.03 17.89
C CYS A 125 -22.31 14.15 18.93
N LYS A 126 -22.22 13.19 19.87
CA LYS A 126 -21.22 13.22 20.94
C LYS A 126 -19.91 12.58 20.48
N LEU A 127 -18.81 13.20 20.86
CA LEU A 127 -17.48 12.64 20.74
C LEU A 127 -16.88 12.51 22.15
N SER A 128 -16.54 11.29 22.55
CA SER A 128 -16.00 10.98 23.88
C SER A 128 -14.57 10.46 23.75
N HIS A 129 -13.62 11.14 24.36
CA HIS A 129 -12.24 10.67 24.43
C HIS A 129 -12.14 9.46 25.33
N LEU A 130 -11.51 8.38 24.83
CA LEU A 130 -11.28 7.14 25.60
C LEU A 130 -9.86 7.11 26.17
N LYS A 131 -8.87 7.32 25.30
CA LYS A 131 -7.44 7.29 25.66
C LYS A 131 -6.59 7.85 24.55
N THR A 132 -5.41 8.39 24.91
CA THR A 132 -4.29 8.63 23.97
C THR A 132 -3.13 7.73 24.39
N ALA A 133 -2.73 6.85 23.49
CA ALA A 133 -1.50 6.08 23.60
C ALA A 133 -0.34 6.95 23.10
N ARG A 134 0.39 7.56 24.04
CA ARG A 134 1.56 8.40 23.72
C ARG A 134 2.71 7.52 23.25
N ASN A 135 3.37 7.95 22.16
CA ASN A 135 4.42 7.19 21.50
C ASN A 135 4.02 5.74 21.17
N GLY A 136 2.72 5.50 20.94
CA GLY A 136 2.18 4.15 20.75
C GLY A 136 2.77 3.38 19.57
N PHE A 137 3.43 4.09 18.65
CA PHE A 137 4.09 3.51 17.48
C PHE A 137 5.62 3.47 17.60
N TRP A 138 6.18 3.89 18.71
CA TRP A 138 7.63 3.91 18.94
C TRP A 138 8.18 2.51 19.22
N SER A 139 9.31 2.18 18.60
CA SER A 139 10.10 0.99 18.90
C SER A 139 11.40 1.37 19.60
N HIS A 140 11.65 0.78 20.78
CA HIS A 140 12.91 0.92 21.49
C HIS A 140 14.07 0.19 20.79
N ASP A 141 13.79 -0.90 20.11
CA ASP A 141 14.81 -1.68 19.43
C ASP A 141 15.34 -0.97 18.19
N PHE A 142 14.47 -0.30 17.43
CA PHE A 142 14.85 0.44 16.23
C PHE A 142 15.13 1.92 16.49
N GLN A 143 14.76 2.47 17.65
CA GLN A 143 14.80 3.91 17.96
C GLN A 143 14.05 4.73 16.91
N LEU A 144 12.91 4.22 16.47
CA LEU A 144 12.05 4.78 15.43
C LEU A 144 10.60 4.76 15.85
N GLY A 145 9.84 5.77 15.43
CA GLY A 145 8.39 5.80 15.47
C GLY A 145 7.77 5.48 14.11
N ALA A 146 6.51 5.89 13.93
CA ALA A 146 5.82 5.77 12.66
C ALA A 146 5.98 7.01 11.79
N MET A 147 5.99 6.83 10.48
CA MET A 147 5.96 7.92 9.51
C MET A 147 4.87 7.67 8.47
N TYR A 148 4.16 8.72 8.10
CA TYR A 148 3.14 8.69 7.06
C TYR A 148 3.64 9.34 5.78
N PHE A 149 3.26 8.76 4.64
CA PHE A 149 3.68 9.20 3.32
C PHE A 149 2.48 9.27 2.38
N GLU A 150 2.52 10.14 1.41
CA GLU A 150 1.73 9.95 0.20
C GLU A 150 2.28 8.72 -0.54
N ARG A 151 1.40 7.75 -0.84
CA ARG A 151 1.83 6.47 -1.44
C ARG A 151 2.56 6.66 -2.78
N ALA A 152 2.07 7.58 -3.60
CA ALA A 152 2.70 7.90 -4.89
C ALA A 152 4.10 8.53 -4.70
N GLY A 153 4.25 9.39 -3.70
CA GLY A 153 5.54 9.99 -3.37
C GLY A 153 6.56 8.97 -2.88
N LEU A 154 6.16 8.04 -2.02
CA LEU A 154 7.02 6.94 -1.57
C LEU A 154 7.43 6.03 -2.75
N GLN A 155 6.49 5.68 -3.64
CA GLN A 155 6.78 4.91 -4.85
C GLN A 155 7.80 5.64 -5.73
N ALA A 156 7.60 6.93 -6.01
CA ALA A 156 8.50 7.72 -6.83
C ALA A 156 9.91 7.74 -6.24
N LEU A 157 10.03 7.97 -4.93
CA LEU A 157 11.32 7.96 -4.23
C LEU A 157 12.06 6.63 -4.38
N LEU A 158 11.37 5.50 -4.22
CA LEU A 158 11.97 4.18 -4.36
C LEU A 158 12.41 3.91 -5.81
N VAL A 159 11.56 4.24 -6.79
CA VAL A 159 11.84 4.08 -8.22
C VAL A 159 13.00 4.98 -8.66
N ASP A 160 13.00 6.25 -8.28
CA ASP A 160 14.08 7.19 -8.59
C ASP A 160 15.42 6.68 -8.06
N ARG A 161 15.41 6.10 -6.85
CA ARG A 161 16.61 5.50 -6.27
C ARG A 161 17.10 4.28 -7.05
N VAL A 162 16.19 3.42 -7.52
CA VAL A 162 16.53 2.29 -8.42
C VAL A 162 17.22 2.80 -9.68
N LEU A 163 16.65 3.82 -10.34
CA LEU A 163 17.21 4.41 -11.56
C LEU A 163 18.58 5.06 -11.32
N GLN A 164 18.76 5.78 -10.19
CA GLN A 164 20.05 6.37 -9.79
C GLN A 164 21.16 5.33 -9.60
N LEU A 165 20.80 4.12 -9.17
CA LEU A 165 21.74 3.00 -9.00
C LEU A 165 21.98 2.18 -10.27
N GLY A 166 21.43 2.62 -11.41
CA GLY A 166 21.57 1.95 -12.71
C GLY A 166 20.61 0.79 -12.94
N GLY A 167 19.56 0.64 -12.11
CA GLY A 167 18.48 -0.32 -12.35
C GLY A 167 17.56 0.11 -13.49
N GLU A 168 16.78 -0.82 -14.03
CA GLU A 168 15.87 -0.59 -15.13
C GLU A 168 14.41 -0.67 -14.69
N VAL A 169 13.57 0.26 -15.18
CA VAL A 169 12.10 0.22 -14.99
C VAL A 169 11.42 0.40 -16.35
N LYS A 170 10.63 -0.57 -16.74
CA LYS A 170 9.85 -0.61 -17.97
C LYS A 170 8.37 -0.38 -17.65
N TRP A 171 7.87 0.80 -17.97
CA TRP A 171 6.48 1.21 -17.78
C TRP A 171 5.58 0.77 -18.92
N SER A 172 4.26 0.73 -18.69
CA SER A 172 3.24 0.30 -19.65
C SER A 172 3.45 -1.14 -20.15
N LYS A 173 4.06 -1.97 -19.31
CA LYS A 173 4.36 -3.39 -19.56
C LYS A 173 3.43 -4.28 -18.73
N LYS A 174 2.26 -4.60 -19.30
CA LYS A 174 1.31 -5.52 -18.68
C LYS A 174 1.70 -6.96 -19.00
N ALA A 175 2.22 -7.70 -18.01
CA ALA A 175 2.50 -9.13 -18.13
C ALA A 175 1.18 -9.90 -18.26
N VAL A 176 1.07 -10.79 -19.25
CA VAL A 176 -0.17 -11.52 -19.57
C VAL A 176 0.00 -13.04 -19.62
N HIS A 177 1.22 -13.53 -19.89
CA HIS A 177 1.50 -14.96 -19.98
C HIS A 177 2.92 -15.27 -19.54
N PHE A 178 3.10 -16.43 -18.91
CA PHE A 178 4.38 -16.89 -18.40
C PHE A 178 4.58 -18.35 -18.84
N GLU A 179 5.81 -18.68 -19.24
CA GLU A 179 6.14 -20.04 -19.66
C GLU A 179 7.58 -20.40 -19.27
N ALA A 180 7.77 -21.64 -18.82
CA ALA A 180 9.11 -22.15 -18.56
C ALA A 180 9.84 -22.39 -19.90
N VAL A 181 11.08 -21.92 -19.97
CA VAL A 181 11.96 -22.12 -21.12
C VAL A 181 13.29 -22.68 -20.66
N SER A 182 13.85 -23.63 -21.43
CA SER A 182 15.17 -24.17 -21.17
C SER A 182 16.15 -23.57 -22.18
N SER A 183 17.17 -22.91 -21.67
CA SER A 183 18.24 -22.35 -22.47
C SER A 183 19.58 -23.00 -22.13
N SER A 184 20.61 -22.71 -22.89
CA SER A 184 21.99 -23.16 -22.59
C SER A 184 22.50 -22.62 -21.25
N GLY A 185 21.82 -21.60 -20.66
CA GLY A 185 22.14 -20.98 -19.37
C GLY A 185 21.35 -21.53 -18.17
N GLY A 186 20.46 -22.51 -18.38
CA GLY A 186 19.64 -23.11 -17.34
C GLY A 186 18.14 -22.94 -17.53
N LYS A 187 17.39 -23.11 -16.43
CA LYS A 187 15.93 -22.91 -16.38
C LYS A 187 15.61 -21.42 -16.31
N GLN A 188 14.75 -20.93 -17.21
CA GLN A 188 14.31 -19.54 -17.25
C GLN A 188 12.80 -19.44 -17.37
N THR A 189 12.25 -18.29 -17.06
CA THR A 189 10.84 -17.95 -17.32
C THR A 189 10.76 -16.89 -18.41
N ARG A 190 10.02 -17.19 -19.50
CA ARG A 190 9.64 -16.19 -20.49
C ARG A 190 8.39 -15.47 -20.01
N VAL A 191 8.47 -14.14 -19.91
CA VAL A 191 7.36 -13.23 -19.58
C VAL A 191 6.89 -12.58 -20.86
N ASN A 192 5.64 -12.80 -21.24
CA ASN A 192 5.02 -12.21 -22.42
C ASN A 192 4.16 -11.01 -21.99
N PHE A 193 4.30 -9.88 -22.68
CA PHE A 193 3.56 -8.66 -22.40
C PHE A 193 2.42 -8.42 -23.40
N ALA A 194 1.42 -7.65 -23.01
CA ALA A 194 0.25 -7.36 -23.83
C ALA A 194 0.58 -6.61 -25.14
N ASP A 195 1.73 -5.95 -25.22
CA ASP A 195 2.22 -5.27 -26.43
C ASP A 195 2.95 -6.21 -27.42
N GLY A 196 2.94 -7.53 -27.16
CA GLY A 196 3.57 -8.54 -28.00
C GLY A 196 5.08 -8.74 -27.76
N THR A 197 5.71 -7.95 -26.89
CA THR A 197 7.11 -8.16 -26.52
C THR A 197 7.25 -9.23 -25.43
N HIS A 198 8.45 -9.77 -25.27
CA HIS A 198 8.75 -10.72 -24.19
C HIS A 198 10.17 -10.51 -23.65
N ILE A 199 10.42 -11.14 -22.50
CA ILE A 199 11.75 -11.24 -21.89
C ILE A 199 11.92 -12.62 -21.24
N GLU A 200 13.14 -13.13 -21.22
CA GLU A 200 13.52 -14.33 -20.49
C GLU A 200 14.30 -13.92 -19.23
N VAL A 201 13.93 -14.50 -18.09
CA VAL A 201 14.51 -14.16 -16.78
C VAL A 201 14.88 -15.44 -16.02
N ASP A 202 15.99 -15.38 -15.28
CA ASP A 202 16.44 -16.49 -14.45
C ASP A 202 15.62 -16.62 -13.16
N LEU A 203 15.13 -15.49 -12.64
CA LEU A 203 14.22 -15.43 -11.50
C LEU A 203 13.06 -14.46 -11.81
N LEU A 204 11.83 -14.96 -11.72
CA LEU A 204 10.60 -14.16 -11.82
C LEU A 204 10.07 -13.81 -10.44
N VAL A 205 9.91 -12.52 -10.16
CA VAL A 205 9.38 -12.00 -8.90
C VAL A 205 8.03 -11.32 -9.14
N GLY A 206 6.97 -11.89 -8.58
CA GLY A 206 5.63 -11.29 -8.59
C GLY A 206 5.45 -10.31 -7.43
N ALA A 207 5.46 -9.01 -7.72
CA ALA A 207 5.17 -7.91 -6.81
C ALA A 207 3.96 -7.09 -7.30
N ASP A 208 3.05 -7.73 -8.05
CA ASP A 208 1.95 -7.17 -8.84
C ASP A 208 0.62 -7.07 -8.06
N GLY A 209 0.70 -7.11 -6.72
CA GLY A 209 -0.37 -6.74 -5.81
C GLY A 209 -1.45 -7.80 -5.60
N GLY A 210 -2.57 -7.39 -5.00
CA GLY A 210 -3.63 -8.29 -4.54
C GLY A 210 -4.31 -9.12 -5.65
N TYR A 211 -4.26 -8.67 -6.90
CA TYR A 211 -4.80 -9.37 -8.08
C TYR A 211 -3.69 -9.93 -8.98
N SER A 212 -2.62 -10.43 -8.38
CA SER A 212 -1.39 -10.88 -9.03
C SER A 212 -1.62 -11.91 -10.13
N GLN A 213 -1.13 -11.60 -11.34
CA GLN A 213 -1.14 -12.53 -12.47
C GLN A 213 -0.02 -13.59 -12.33
N VAL A 214 1.10 -13.20 -11.72
CA VAL A 214 2.18 -14.16 -11.41
C VAL A 214 1.68 -15.24 -10.44
N ARG A 215 0.91 -14.84 -9.40
CA ARG A 215 0.25 -15.79 -8.49
C ARG A 215 -0.72 -16.70 -9.22
N ARG A 216 -1.57 -16.15 -10.11
CA ARG A 216 -2.52 -16.95 -10.90
C ARG A 216 -1.81 -18.00 -11.72
N HIS A 217 -0.70 -17.65 -12.37
CA HIS A 217 0.14 -18.58 -13.10
C HIS A 217 0.71 -19.67 -12.17
N LEU A 218 1.29 -19.30 -11.04
CA LEU A 218 1.88 -20.22 -10.08
C LEU A 218 0.84 -21.20 -9.53
N LEU A 219 -0.37 -20.75 -9.20
CA LEU A 219 -1.47 -21.61 -8.77
C LEU A 219 -1.89 -22.61 -9.88
N ASN A 220 -1.88 -22.17 -11.14
CA ASN A 220 -2.15 -23.04 -12.28
C ASN A 220 -1.08 -24.13 -12.46
N LEU A 221 0.20 -23.82 -12.25
CA LEU A 221 1.27 -24.82 -12.23
C LEU A 221 1.07 -25.85 -11.12
N ARG A 222 0.58 -25.44 -9.96
CA ARG A 222 0.33 -26.33 -8.81
C ARG A 222 -0.91 -27.19 -8.98
N ASN A 223 -2.04 -26.56 -9.24
CA ASN A 223 -3.32 -27.26 -9.41
C ASN A 223 -4.30 -26.43 -10.26
N PRO A 224 -4.36 -26.68 -11.58
CA PRO A 224 -5.26 -25.96 -12.48
C PRO A 224 -6.73 -26.00 -12.08
N LYS A 225 -7.18 -27.08 -11.40
CA LYS A 225 -8.60 -27.24 -11.03
C LYS A 225 -9.06 -26.29 -9.93
N THR A 226 -8.14 -25.84 -9.07
CA THR A 226 -8.45 -24.96 -7.93
C THR A 226 -7.86 -23.56 -8.09
N ALA A 227 -7.09 -23.30 -9.13
CA ALA A 227 -6.34 -22.08 -9.32
C ALA A 227 -7.23 -20.82 -9.30
N GLU A 228 -8.34 -20.85 -10.04
CA GLU A 228 -9.26 -19.70 -10.13
C GLU A 228 -9.96 -19.40 -8.79
N GLU A 229 -10.36 -20.42 -8.03
CA GLU A 229 -10.95 -20.26 -6.70
C GLU A 229 -9.96 -19.68 -5.70
N ARG A 230 -8.68 -20.09 -5.82
CA ARG A 230 -7.63 -19.66 -4.89
C ARG A 230 -6.92 -18.38 -5.32
N TRP A 231 -7.10 -17.94 -6.53
CA TRP A 231 -6.41 -16.75 -7.05
C TRP A 231 -6.84 -15.46 -6.34
N LEU A 232 -8.16 -15.26 -6.20
CA LEU A 232 -8.69 -14.05 -5.58
C LEU A 232 -8.67 -14.13 -4.05
N PRO A 233 -8.37 -13.03 -3.35
CA PRO A 233 -8.50 -12.95 -1.90
C PRO A 233 -9.96 -12.94 -1.47
N ASP A 234 -10.21 -13.47 -0.26
CA ASP A 234 -11.55 -13.58 0.30
C ASP A 234 -12.12 -12.22 0.70
N PHE A 235 -13.41 -11.99 0.45
CA PHE A 235 -14.12 -10.84 0.97
C PHE A 235 -14.36 -11.00 2.47
N MET A 236 -14.08 -9.96 3.25
CA MET A 236 -14.08 -10.04 4.71
C MET A 236 -15.35 -9.45 5.35
N GLY A 237 -16.43 -9.28 4.60
CA GLY A 237 -17.67 -8.70 5.12
C GLY A 237 -17.52 -7.23 5.53
N THR A 238 -16.62 -6.52 4.89
CA THR A 238 -16.23 -5.17 5.30
C THR A 238 -15.85 -4.34 4.08
N THR A 239 -16.21 -3.07 4.12
CA THR A 239 -15.82 -2.10 3.11
C THR A 239 -15.03 -0.95 3.72
N GLY A 240 -14.20 -0.30 2.89
CA GLY A 240 -13.45 0.89 3.26
C GLY A 240 -13.66 2.03 2.29
N ILE A 241 -13.95 3.22 2.81
CA ILE A 241 -14.00 4.46 2.05
C ILE A 241 -12.84 5.32 2.54
N TYR A 242 -12.00 5.75 1.61
CA TYR A 242 -10.73 6.43 1.90
C TYR A 242 -10.67 7.79 1.21
N GLY A 243 -10.08 8.77 1.91
CA GLY A 243 -9.81 10.06 1.31
C GLY A 243 -8.59 10.76 1.90
N ILE A 244 -8.16 11.79 1.20
CA ILE A 244 -7.19 12.76 1.69
C ILE A 244 -7.82 14.14 1.61
N SER A 245 -7.80 14.87 2.72
CA SER A 245 -8.33 16.22 2.87
C SER A 245 -7.20 17.21 3.05
N SER A 246 -7.30 18.37 2.40
CA SER A 246 -6.34 19.47 2.57
C SER A 246 -6.77 20.38 3.72
N ALA A 247 -5.87 20.62 4.69
CA ALA A 247 -6.10 21.60 5.75
C ALA A 247 -6.23 23.03 5.20
N ASP A 248 -5.59 23.33 4.08
CA ASP A 248 -5.65 24.66 3.46
C ASP A 248 -7.01 24.97 2.81
N LYS A 249 -7.81 23.92 2.53
CA LYS A 249 -9.18 24.05 2.05
C LYS A 249 -10.23 24.05 3.16
N MET A 250 -9.83 23.79 4.40
CA MET A 250 -10.73 23.84 5.55
C MET A 250 -11.02 25.28 5.98
N PRO A 251 -12.22 25.56 6.50
CA PRO A 251 -12.50 26.85 7.12
C PRO A 251 -11.48 27.15 8.23
N SER A 252 -11.07 28.40 8.37
CA SER A 252 -10.09 28.84 9.39
C SER A 252 -10.49 28.46 10.82
N THR A 253 -11.80 28.39 11.09
CA THR A 253 -12.38 27.96 12.37
C THR A 253 -12.20 26.46 12.67
N HIS A 254 -11.87 25.66 11.67
CA HIS A 254 -11.67 24.21 11.77
C HIS A 254 -10.24 23.77 11.40
N THR A 255 -9.34 24.73 11.17
CA THR A 255 -7.93 24.41 10.94
C THR A 255 -7.30 24.03 12.26
N PRO A 256 -6.68 22.84 12.39
CA PRO A 256 -6.09 22.41 13.65
C PRO A 256 -4.96 23.36 14.06
N GLU A 257 -5.04 23.86 15.30
CA GLU A 257 -3.99 24.70 15.90
C GLU A 257 -2.71 23.91 16.21
N ARG A 258 -2.84 22.56 16.36
CA ARG A 258 -1.72 21.68 16.63
C ARG A 258 -1.15 21.11 15.33
N PRO A 259 0.18 20.96 15.24
CA PRO A 259 0.77 20.17 14.18
C PRO A 259 0.17 18.75 14.23
N PHE A 260 -0.01 18.15 13.07
CA PHE A 260 -0.61 16.82 12.87
C PHE A 260 0.31 15.72 13.42
N THR A 261 0.45 15.61 14.73
CA THR A 261 1.36 14.67 15.40
C THR A 261 0.62 13.44 15.95
N GLU A 262 -0.70 13.38 15.77
CA GLU A 262 -1.55 12.39 16.43
C GLU A 262 -2.50 11.75 15.41
N SER A 263 -2.50 10.42 15.35
CA SER A 263 -3.53 9.65 14.66
C SER A 263 -4.77 9.50 15.54
N GLN A 264 -5.96 9.51 14.92
CA GLN A 264 -7.23 9.34 15.62
C GLN A 264 -7.92 8.07 15.14
N CYS A 265 -8.52 7.34 16.06
CA CYS A 265 -9.48 6.28 15.74
C CYS A 265 -10.79 6.55 16.49
N ILE A 266 -11.85 6.84 15.74
CA ILE A 266 -13.16 7.15 16.28
C ILE A 266 -14.06 5.93 16.05
N PHE A 267 -14.33 5.18 17.11
CA PHE A 267 -15.24 4.04 17.05
C PHE A 267 -16.68 4.51 16.94
N LEU A 268 -17.42 3.94 16.01
CA LEU A 268 -18.84 4.21 15.77
C LEU A 268 -19.70 3.11 16.39
N LYS A 269 -21.01 3.23 16.27
CA LYS A 269 -21.94 2.14 16.66
C LYS A 269 -21.59 0.86 15.90
N GLU A 270 -21.32 0.99 14.61
CA GLU A 270 -20.83 -0.06 13.71
C GLU A 270 -19.74 0.52 12.82
N GLY A 271 -18.54 -0.05 12.88
CA GLY A 271 -17.39 0.49 12.16
C GLY A 271 -16.58 1.52 12.93
N PHE A 272 -15.68 2.18 12.24
CA PHE A 272 -14.83 3.23 12.78
C PHE A 272 -14.31 4.19 11.69
N LEU A 273 -13.99 5.41 12.10
CA LEU A 273 -13.26 6.39 11.29
C LEU A 273 -11.84 6.50 11.83
N ALA A 274 -10.85 6.10 11.06
CA ALA A 274 -9.45 6.35 11.36
C ALA A 274 -8.97 7.58 10.59
N THR A 275 -8.21 8.45 11.25
CA THR A 275 -7.60 9.61 10.61
C THR A 275 -6.15 9.74 11.04
N GLY A 276 -5.35 10.38 10.21
CA GLY A 276 -3.94 10.60 10.50
C GLY A 276 -3.33 11.67 9.63
N PRO A 277 -2.17 12.19 10.03
CA PRO A 277 -1.47 13.20 9.27
C PRO A 277 -0.93 12.65 7.95
N CYS A 278 -0.79 13.54 6.99
CA CYS A 278 -0.05 13.31 5.75
C CYS A 278 0.87 14.50 5.50
N PRO A 279 1.94 14.33 4.70
CA PRO A 279 2.79 15.43 4.29
C PRO A 279 2.00 16.57 3.64
N GLY A 280 2.53 17.80 3.68
CA GLY A 280 1.93 18.95 2.99
C GLY A 280 0.64 19.47 3.62
N ARG A 281 0.49 19.38 4.94
CA ARG A 281 -0.73 19.82 5.68
C ARG A 281 -2.00 19.08 5.21
N MET A 282 -1.85 17.79 4.87
CA MET A 282 -2.95 16.93 4.46
C MET A 282 -3.35 15.99 5.60
N PHE A 283 -4.60 15.54 5.60
CA PHE A 283 -5.13 14.47 6.45
C PHE A 283 -5.60 13.31 5.61
N ARG A 284 -5.20 12.11 5.98
CA ARG A 284 -5.92 10.93 5.52
C ARG A 284 -7.11 10.64 6.44
N TRP A 285 -8.14 10.05 5.87
CA TRP A 285 -9.23 9.45 6.61
C TRP A 285 -9.68 8.14 5.97
N ASP A 286 -10.03 7.18 6.81
CA ASP A 286 -10.41 5.82 6.43
C ASP A 286 -11.68 5.48 7.20
N LEU A 287 -12.84 5.48 6.53
CA LEU A 287 -14.12 5.06 7.09
C LEU A 287 -14.31 3.57 6.79
N ILE A 288 -14.26 2.72 7.83
CA ILE A 288 -14.37 1.27 7.72
C ILE A 288 -15.71 0.83 8.27
N LEU A 289 -16.50 0.14 7.47
CA LEU A 289 -17.88 -0.24 7.77
C LEU A 289 -18.14 -1.72 7.48
N PRO A 290 -19.10 -2.36 8.20
CA PRO A 290 -19.56 -3.68 7.83
C PRO A 290 -20.30 -3.64 6.49
N GLU A 291 -20.12 -4.70 5.68
CA GLU A 291 -20.77 -4.87 4.39
C GLU A 291 -21.19 -6.33 4.23
N SER A 292 -22.46 -6.56 3.94
CA SER A 292 -23.02 -7.91 3.85
C SER A 292 -22.80 -8.59 2.49
N THR A 293 -22.63 -7.80 1.44
CA THR A 293 -22.59 -8.31 0.06
C THR A 293 -21.24 -7.96 -0.59
N SER A 294 -20.55 -8.98 -1.10
CA SER A 294 -19.34 -8.75 -1.90
C SER A 294 -19.75 -8.16 -3.26
N PRO A 295 -19.23 -7.00 -3.65
CA PRO A 295 -19.41 -6.54 -5.03
C PRO A 295 -18.70 -7.51 -5.99
N ASP A 296 -19.26 -7.66 -7.18
CA ASP A 296 -18.66 -8.47 -8.24
C ASP A 296 -17.32 -7.84 -8.66
N PRO A 297 -16.22 -8.59 -8.61
CA PRO A 297 -14.92 -8.10 -9.06
C PRO A 297 -14.91 -7.65 -10.54
N SER A 298 -15.80 -8.16 -11.37
CA SER A 298 -15.93 -7.80 -12.78
C SER A 298 -16.70 -6.48 -13.01
N SER A 299 -17.43 -5.98 -12.01
CA SER A 299 -18.23 -4.75 -12.13
C SER A 299 -17.36 -3.48 -12.20
N ALA A 300 -16.10 -3.56 -11.84
CA ALA A 300 -15.15 -2.42 -11.89
C ALA A 300 -14.85 -1.89 -13.31
N THR A 301 -15.31 -2.57 -14.35
CA THR A 301 -15.05 -2.21 -15.76
C THR A 301 -16.24 -1.61 -16.48
N LEU A 302 -17.42 -1.51 -15.85
CA LEU A 302 -18.68 -1.23 -16.56
C LEU A 302 -19.16 0.24 -16.49
N GLU A 303 -18.57 1.13 -15.72
CA GLU A 303 -18.96 2.55 -15.69
C GLU A 303 -17.97 3.46 -16.44
N SER A 304 -17.58 3.07 -17.67
CA SER A 304 -17.03 4.00 -18.65
C SER A 304 -18.11 4.41 -19.66
N GLU A 305 -19.34 4.63 -19.25
CA GLU A 305 -20.25 5.36 -20.10
C GLU A 305 -19.82 6.83 -20.14
N PRO A 306 -19.57 7.39 -21.35
CA PRO A 306 -19.35 8.81 -21.48
C PRO A 306 -20.61 9.51 -20.97
N ALA A 307 -20.42 10.52 -20.12
CA ALA A 307 -21.48 11.40 -19.67
C ALA A 307 -22.29 11.82 -20.90
N VAL A 308 -23.51 11.30 -21.02
CA VAL A 308 -24.46 11.74 -22.05
C VAL A 308 -24.67 13.22 -21.79
N ALA A 309 -24.30 14.04 -22.78
CA ALA A 309 -24.55 15.47 -22.74
C ALA A 309 -26.05 15.70 -22.45
N PRO A 310 -26.41 16.56 -21.49
CA PRO A 310 -27.81 16.77 -21.16
C PRO A 310 -28.55 17.27 -22.37
N THR A 311 -29.59 16.54 -22.77
CA THR A 311 -30.58 16.99 -23.78
C THR A 311 -31.25 18.28 -23.30
N PRO A 312 -31.43 19.31 -24.15
CA PRO A 312 -31.90 20.64 -23.75
C PRO A 312 -33.41 20.75 -23.51
N SER A 313 -34.02 19.83 -22.76
CA SER A 313 -35.45 19.86 -22.49
C SER A 313 -35.87 19.42 -21.09
N SER A 314 -35.02 19.63 -20.07
CA SER A 314 -35.44 19.50 -18.68
C SER A 314 -35.59 20.89 -18.05
N PRO A 315 -36.65 21.18 -17.26
CA PRO A 315 -36.77 22.45 -16.56
C PRO A 315 -35.58 22.65 -15.62
N PRO A 316 -35.18 23.91 -15.34
CA PRO A 316 -34.02 24.19 -14.49
C PRO A 316 -34.28 23.56 -13.12
N ALA A 317 -33.43 22.60 -12.74
CA ALA A 317 -33.41 22.05 -11.41
C ALA A 317 -33.23 23.20 -10.43
N THR A 318 -34.19 23.34 -9.52
CA THR A 318 -34.04 24.17 -8.30
C THR A 318 -32.62 23.96 -7.75
N LYS A 319 -31.94 25.06 -7.37
CA LYS A 319 -30.62 25.05 -6.76
C LYS A 319 -30.60 24.11 -5.55
N GLN A 320 -30.46 22.81 -5.79
CA GLN A 320 -29.88 21.90 -4.82
C GLN A 320 -28.42 22.32 -4.71
N GLU A 321 -28.02 22.77 -3.53
CA GLU A 321 -26.63 22.96 -3.16
C GLU A 321 -25.92 21.67 -3.54
N GLN A 322 -25.15 21.69 -4.64
CA GLN A 322 -24.40 20.54 -5.10
C GLN A 322 -23.36 20.27 -4.02
N GLU A 323 -23.45 19.11 -3.37
CA GLU A 323 -22.47 18.64 -2.39
C GLU A 323 -21.10 18.60 -3.07
N PRO A 324 -20.16 19.51 -2.75
CA PRO A 324 -18.93 19.69 -3.55
C PRO A 324 -18.01 18.46 -3.53
N TRP A 325 -18.12 17.61 -2.50
CA TRP A 325 -17.35 16.39 -2.34
C TRP A 325 -17.80 15.25 -3.28
N LEU A 326 -18.98 15.33 -3.90
CA LEU A 326 -19.42 14.30 -4.87
C LEU A 326 -18.45 14.16 -6.05
N ALA A 327 -17.91 15.27 -6.52
CA ALA A 327 -16.92 15.27 -7.61
C ALA A 327 -15.59 14.59 -7.24
N ALA A 328 -15.31 14.44 -5.95
CA ALA A 328 -14.10 13.77 -5.46
C ALA A 328 -14.24 12.24 -5.45
N ILE A 329 -15.47 11.68 -5.56
CA ILE A 329 -15.68 10.24 -5.55
C ILE A 329 -15.15 9.64 -6.85
N THR A 330 -14.17 8.78 -6.74
CA THR A 330 -13.58 8.06 -7.87
C THR A 330 -14.43 6.83 -8.20
N PRO A 331 -14.87 6.63 -9.45
CA PRO A 331 -15.51 5.40 -9.88
C PRO A 331 -14.66 4.17 -9.57
N GLY A 332 -15.29 3.09 -9.13
CA GLY A 332 -14.60 1.86 -8.73
C GLY A 332 -15.55 0.66 -8.67
N GLN A 333 -15.30 -0.27 -7.76
CA GLN A 333 -16.16 -1.46 -7.61
C GLN A 333 -17.56 -1.15 -7.04
N TYR A 334 -17.75 0.05 -6.47
CA TYR A 334 -19.04 0.52 -5.99
C TYR A 334 -19.54 1.69 -6.85
N PRO A 335 -20.84 1.76 -7.12
CA PRO A 335 -21.44 2.93 -7.75
C PRO A 335 -21.20 4.20 -6.93
N THR A 336 -20.97 5.32 -7.61
CA THR A 336 -20.79 6.63 -6.97
C THR A 336 -21.98 7.01 -6.08
N SER A 337 -23.20 6.67 -6.50
CA SER A 337 -24.44 6.90 -5.74
C SER A 337 -24.45 6.15 -4.40
N THR A 338 -24.02 4.89 -4.40
CA THR A 338 -23.91 4.06 -3.17
C THR A 338 -22.91 4.66 -2.20
N THR A 339 -21.75 5.06 -2.71
CA THR A 339 -20.71 5.74 -1.90
C THR A 339 -21.25 7.04 -1.30
N ALA A 340 -21.91 7.86 -2.11
CA ALA A 340 -22.51 9.12 -1.66
C ALA A 340 -23.55 8.91 -0.55
N GLU A 341 -24.43 7.91 -0.70
CA GLU A 341 -25.43 7.61 0.31
C GLU A 341 -24.81 7.21 1.65
N ILE A 342 -23.76 6.37 1.63
CA ILE A 342 -23.03 6.00 2.85
C ILE A 342 -22.42 7.24 3.51
N LEU A 343 -21.75 8.09 2.74
CA LEU A 343 -21.10 9.29 3.27
C LEU A 343 -22.11 10.28 3.87
N ARG A 344 -23.28 10.50 3.24
CA ARG A 344 -24.35 11.37 3.78
C ARG A 344 -24.80 10.96 5.18
N ARG A 345 -24.84 9.66 5.47
CA ARG A 345 -25.22 9.15 6.80
C ARG A 345 -24.21 9.50 7.88
N HIS A 346 -22.96 9.87 7.50
CA HIS A 346 -21.85 10.11 8.40
C HIS A 346 -21.42 11.59 8.49
N LEU A 347 -22.01 12.52 7.71
CA LEU A 347 -21.59 13.92 7.63
C LEU A 347 -21.46 14.59 9.01
N ARG A 348 -22.40 14.35 9.91
CA ARG A 348 -22.45 14.96 11.24
C ARG A 348 -21.51 14.31 12.27
N LEU A 349 -20.75 13.29 11.89
CA LEU A 349 -19.78 12.67 12.80
C LEU A 349 -18.76 13.71 13.26
N LYS A 350 -18.65 13.89 14.57
CA LYS A 350 -17.69 14.86 15.14
C LYS A 350 -16.26 14.31 15.08
N HIS A 351 -15.35 15.25 14.82
CA HIS A 351 -13.92 14.97 14.77
C HIS A 351 -13.17 15.98 15.66
N PRO A 352 -12.17 15.55 16.45
CA PRO A 352 -11.54 16.41 17.46
C PRO A 352 -10.81 17.64 16.90
N PHE A 353 -10.38 17.60 15.65
CA PHE A 353 -9.59 18.68 15.04
C PHE A 353 -10.31 19.42 13.91
N THR A 354 -11.17 18.74 13.15
CA THR A 354 -11.83 19.33 11.97
C THR A 354 -13.27 19.74 12.23
N GLY A 355 -13.76 19.58 13.46
CA GLY A 355 -15.14 19.83 13.84
C GLY A 355 -16.08 18.68 13.46
N ASP A 356 -16.20 18.37 12.19
CA ASP A 356 -17.01 17.24 11.70
C ASP A 356 -16.45 16.60 10.43
N PHE A 357 -17.07 15.48 10.04
CA PHE A 357 -16.63 14.72 8.88
C PHE A 357 -17.01 15.40 7.55
N GLU A 358 -18.07 16.19 7.52
CA GLU A 358 -18.47 16.96 6.34
C GLU A 358 -17.36 17.94 5.92
N THR A 359 -16.74 18.62 6.89
CA THR A 359 -15.59 19.50 6.67
C THR A 359 -14.42 18.74 6.01
N MET A 360 -14.15 17.51 6.45
CA MET A 360 -13.11 16.67 5.83
C MET A 360 -13.48 16.27 4.41
N LEU A 361 -14.72 15.81 4.17
CA LEU A 361 -15.20 15.43 2.84
C LEU A 361 -15.12 16.58 1.85
N THR A 362 -15.60 17.75 2.24
CA THR A 362 -15.60 18.97 1.40
C THR A 362 -14.17 19.42 1.03
N SER A 363 -13.22 19.11 1.89
CA SER A 363 -11.80 19.44 1.68
C SER A 363 -11.02 18.32 0.97
N SER A 364 -11.70 17.22 0.59
CA SER A 364 -11.07 16.06 -0.06
C SER A 364 -10.94 16.26 -1.56
N ASP A 365 -9.77 15.94 -2.11
CA ASP A 365 -9.52 15.96 -3.55
C ASP A 365 -9.92 14.63 -4.21
N ARG A 366 -9.98 13.55 -3.42
CA ARG A 366 -10.25 12.20 -3.91
C ARG A 366 -10.85 11.34 -2.82
N ILE A 367 -11.87 10.56 -3.21
CA ILE A 367 -12.55 9.57 -2.36
C ILE A 367 -12.60 8.25 -3.12
N ILE A 368 -12.17 7.16 -2.48
CA ILE A 368 -12.14 5.82 -3.05
C ILE A 368 -12.95 4.90 -2.17
N HIS A 369 -13.83 4.09 -2.77
CA HIS A 369 -14.61 3.07 -2.09
C HIS A 369 -14.21 1.68 -2.59
N THR A 370 -13.84 0.77 -1.68
CA THR A 370 -13.33 -0.56 -2.04
C THR A 370 -13.77 -1.62 -1.03
N PRO A 371 -14.10 -2.85 -1.50
CA PRO A 371 -14.32 -3.98 -0.61
C PRO A 371 -13.00 -4.41 0.02
N LEU A 372 -13.04 -4.78 1.29
CA LEU A 372 -11.86 -5.24 1.98
C LEU A 372 -11.74 -6.76 1.86
N ARG A 373 -10.57 -7.19 1.43
CA ARG A 373 -10.27 -8.59 1.16
C ARG A 373 -9.01 -9.02 1.89
N GLN A 374 -8.93 -10.32 2.21
CA GLN A 374 -7.76 -10.89 2.86
C GLN A 374 -7.55 -12.34 2.42
N ARG A 375 -6.31 -12.72 2.20
CA ARG A 375 -5.85 -14.11 2.11
C ARG A 375 -4.33 -14.18 2.30
N VAL A 376 -3.88 -15.21 3.01
CA VAL A 376 -2.48 -15.61 3.09
C VAL A 376 -2.35 -16.92 2.31
N TRP A 377 -1.54 -16.91 1.25
CA TRP A 377 -1.30 -18.12 0.45
C TRP A 377 -0.29 -19.03 1.14
N LYS A 378 -0.33 -20.33 0.81
CA LYS A 378 0.54 -21.35 1.40
C LYS A 378 1.98 -21.20 0.91
N GLU A 379 2.93 -21.81 1.60
CA GLU A 379 4.36 -21.78 1.25
C GLU A 379 4.60 -22.23 -0.19
N ASP A 380 3.96 -23.33 -0.59
CA ASP A 380 4.04 -23.88 -1.94
C ASP A 380 3.24 -23.09 -2.98
N GLU A 381 2.40 -22.15 -2.57
CA GLU A 381 1.61 -21.27 -3.45
C GLU A 381 2.29 -19.91 -3.71
N ILE A 382 3.38 -19.60 -3.00
CA ILE A 382 4.10 -18.33 -3.14
C ILE A 382 5.49 -18.48 -3.77
N GLN A 383 5.89 -19.71 -4.13
CA GLN A 383 7.15 -19.99 -4.83
C GLN A 383 7.01 -21.21 -5.75
N TRP A 384 7.88 -21.30 -6.77
CA TRP A 384 7.99 -22.41 -7.70
C TRP A 384 9.44 -22.57 -8.16
N THR A 385 9.95 -23.81 -8.18
CA THR A 385 11.38 -24.08 -8.46
C THR A 385 11.60 -25.33 -9.32
N SER A 386 10.52 -25.94 -9.85
CA SER A 386 10.62 -27.21 -10.61
C SER A 386 11.29 -27.03 -11.96
N ASP A 387 10.71 -26.24 -12.85
CA ASP A 387 11.16 -25.99 -14.23
C ASP A 387 11.48 -24.51 -14.50
N SER A 388 11.22 -23.66 -13.54
CA SER A 388 11.48 -22.23 -13.54
C SER A 388 11.59 -21.74 -12.09
N SER A 389 12.15 -20.55 -11.87
CA SER A 389 12.26 -19.94 -10.53
C SER A 389 11.30 -18.76 -10.42
N ILE A 390 10.24 -18.94 -9.60
CA ILE A 390 9.19 -17.91 -9.41
C ILE A 390 8.94 -17.72 -7.92
N VAL A 391 8.78 -16.44 -7.48
CA VAL A 391 8.45 -16.10 -6.09
C VAL A 391 7.54 -14.87 -6.02
N LEU A 392 6.69 -14.81 -4.99
CA LEU A 392 5.77 -13.70 -4.75
C LEU A 392 6.20 -12.85 -3.56
N LEU A 393 6.00 -11.53 -3.66
CA LEU A 393 6.26 -10.53 -2.62
C LEU A 393 5.03 -9.68 -2.32
N GLY A 394 4.94 -9.18 -1.11
CA GLY A 394 3.92 -8.23 -0.69
C GLY A 394 2.50 -8.76 -0.87
N ASP A 395 1.60 -7.94 -1.40
CA ASP A 395 0.19 -8.31 -1.60
C ASP A 395 -0.01 -9.42 -2.63
N ALA A 396 0.99 -9.72 -3.47
CA ALA A 396 0.98 -10.88 -4.34
C ALA A 396 1.10 -12.20 -3.55
N ALA A 397 1.89 -12.22 -2.48
CA ALA A 397 2.06 -13.36 -1.58
C ALA A 397 1.00 -13.42 -0.47
N ARG A 398 0.47 -12.27 -0.06
CA ARG A 398 -0.58 -12.14 0.95
C ARG A 398 -1.27 -10.79 0.86
N LEU A 399 -2.57 -10.78 0.94
CA LEU A 399 -3.35 -9.56 1.11
C LEU A 399 -3.93 -9.55 2.52
N MET A 400 -3.73 -8.45 3.25
CA MET A 400 -4.21 -8.28 4.62
C MET A 400 -5.19 -7.11 4.71
N LEU A 401 -6.11 -7.18 5.68
CA LEU A 401 -6.95 -6.04 6.00
C LEU A 401 -6.08 -4.82 6.38
N PRO A 402 -6.45 -3.62 5.95
CA PRO A 402 -5.71 -2.39 6.25
C PRO A 402 -5.80 -1.98 7.72
N THR A 403 -6.65 -2.65 8.52
CA THR A 403 -6.94 -2.36 9.92
C THR A 403 -5.71 -2.36 10.84
N SER A 404 -4.66 -3.10 10.49
CA SER A 404 -3.37 -3.08 11.20
C SER A 404 -2.41 -2.00 10.70
N GLY A 405 -2.65 -1.38 9.55
CA GLY A 405 -1.73 -0.45 8.91
C GLY A 405 -0.41 -1.07 8.40
N GLN A 406 -0.24 -2.40 8.49
CA GLN A 406 1.05 -3.07 8.30
C GLN A 406 1.34 -3.56 6.87
N GLY A 407 0.37 -3.50 5.94
CA GLY A 407 0.52 -4.10 4.61
C GLY A 407 1.79 -3.66 3.87
N THR A 408 2.05 -2.35 3.84
CA THR A 408 3.23 -1.79 3.17
C THR A 408 4.53 -2.15 3.90
N GLY A 409 4.56 -2.11 5.23
CA GLY A 409 5.72 -2.54 6.03
C GLY A 409 6.08 -4.00 5.76
N PHE A 410 5.09 -4.88 5.69
CA PHE A 410 5.29 -6.30 5.36
C PHE A 410 5.79 -6.53 3.93
N ALA A 411 5.37 -5.71 2.97
CA ALA A 411 5.89 -5.78 1.61
C ALA A 411 7.39 -5.42 1.54
N ILE A 412 7.83 -4.46 2.36
CA ILE A 412 9.24 -4.09 2.53
C ILE A 412 10.01 -5.21 3.22
N GLU A 413 9.46 -5.79 4.30
CA GLU A 413 10.07 -6.94 4.97
C GLU A 413 10.28 -8.12 4.02
N ASP A 414 9.28 -8.45 3.18
CA ASP A 414 9.42 -9.53 2.20
C ASP A 414 10.59 -9.31 1.26
N ALA A 415 10.70 -8.10 0.72
CA ALA A 415 11.79 -7.73 -0.17
C ALA A 415 13.15 -7.92 0.51
N THR A 416 13.26 -7.51 1.78
CA THR A 416 14.48 -7.64 2.57
C THR A 416 14.83 -9.10 2.85
N VAL A 417 13.85 -9.91 3.28
CA VAL A 417 14.07 -11.33 3.57
C VAL A 417 14.43 -12.12 2.32
N LEU A 418 13.77 -11.85 1.17
CA LEU A 418 14.14 -12.52 -0.08
C LEU A 418 15.57 -12.19 -0.49
N ALA A 419 15.98 -10.92 -0.41
CA ALA A 419 17.36 -10.52 -0.70
C ALA A 419 18.36 -11.20 0.22
N SER A 420 18.03 -11.37 1.52
CA SER A 420 18.85 -12.09 2.49
C SER A 420 19.00 -13.57 2.12
N MET A 421 17.91 -14.22 1.69
CA MET A 421 17.95 -15.63 1.29
C MET A 421 18.76 -15.83 0.00
N LEU A 422 18.65 -14.91 -0.96
CA LEU A 422 19.52 -14.93 -2.14
C LEU A 422 20.98 -14.73 -1.78
N LEU A 423 21.29 -13.84 -0.84
CA LEU A 423 22.65 -13.67 -0.35
C LEU A 423 23.17 -14.96 0.29
N LYS A 424 22.38 -15.58 1.15
CA LYS A 424 22.75 -16.80 1.87
C LYS A 424 23.00 -17.99 0.92
N HIS A 425 22.10 -18.24 -0.03
CA HIS A 425 22.11 -19.47 -0.83
C HIS A 425 22.74 -19.31 -2.21
N CYS A 426 22.79 -18.10 -2.76
CA CYS A 426 23.33 -17.88 -4.11
C CYS A 426 24.71 -17.21 -4.10
N SER A 427 25.31 -16.96 -2.92
CA SER A 427 26.61 -16.26 -2.82
C SER A 427 27.80 -17.18 -2.52
N THR A 428 27.60 -18.45 -2.22
CA THR A 428 28.65 -19.40 -1.86
C THR A 428 29.40 -19.94 -3.09
N ALA A 429 30.68 -20.31 -2.90
CA ALA A 429 31.50 -20.93 -3.93
C ALA A 429 30.94 -22.28 -4.45
N GLU A 430 30.09 -22.95 -3.68
CA GLU A 430 29.41 -24.19 -4.07
C GLU A 430 28.34 -23.93 -5.14
N ALA A 431 27.67 -22.77 -5.10
CA ALA A 431 26.79 -22.31 -6.19
C ALA A 431 27.56 -21.99 -7.48
N GLU A 432 28.88 -21.66 -7.36
CA GLU A 432 29.79 -21.44 -8.51
C GLU A 432 30.24 -22.75 -9.17
N ALA A 433 30.20 -23.87 -8.43
CA ALA A 433 30.68 -25.18 -8.90
C ALA A 433 29.66 -25.99 -9.69
N GLY A 434 28.47 -25.43 -10.03
CA GLY A 434 27.47 -26.09 -10.88
C GLY A 434 26.52 -27.04 -10.14
N ALA A 435 26.55 -27.08 -8.83
CA ALA A 435 25.46 -27.62 -8.03
C ALA A 435 24.32 -26.59 -8.04
N GLU A 436 23.09 -27.02 -8.24
CA GLU A 436 21.82 -26.26 -8.34
C GLU A 436 21.97 -24.74 -8.06
N ASP A 437 21.41 -23.89 -8.87
CA ASP A 437 21.62 -22.43 -8.91
C ASP A 437 21.29 -21.66 -7.59
N GLY A 438 21.04 -22.35 -6.49
CA GLY A 438 20.75 -21.82 -5.16
C GLY A 438 19.35 -21.20 -5.02
N PHE A 439 18.62 -21.01 -6.13
CA PHE A 439 17.28 -20.41 -6.08
C PHE A 439 16.30 -21.29 -5.31
N SER A 440 16.32 -22.62 -5.52
CA SER A 440 15.38 -23.51 -4.83
C SER A 440 15.44 -23.33 -3.33
N SER A 441 16.64 -23.45 -2.76
CA SER A 441 16.87 -23.29 -1.31
C SER A 441 16.50 -21.89 -0.81
N ALA A 442 16.83 -20.85 -1.59
CA ALA A 442 16.53 -19.46 -1.21
C ALA A 442 15.02 -19.20 -1.17
N LEU A 443 14.27 -19.64 -2.20
CA LEU A 443 12.84 -19.39 -2.31
C LEU A 443 12.03 -20.23 -1.33
N GLU A 444 12.41 -21.47 -1.08
CA GLU A 444 11.78 -22.35 -0.08
C GLU A 444 12.01 -21.81 1.34
N GLU A 445 13.23 -21.40 1.69
CA GLU A 445 13.50 -20.82 2.99
C GLU A 445 12.80 -19.48 3.18
N TYR A 446 12.75 -18.63 2.16
CA TYR A 446 11.96 -17.40 2.17
C TYR A 446 10.48 -17.69 2.47
N ALA A 447 9.86 -18.60 1.77
CA ALA A 447 8.45 -18.96 1.96
C ALA A 447 8.20 -19.49 3.38
N ARG A 448 9.05 -20.39 3.88
CA ARG A 448 8.99 -20.96 5.22
C ARG A 448 9.10 -19.90 6.32
N LEU A 449 9.98 -18.90 6.15
CA LEU A 449 10.15 -17.81 7.12
C LEU A 449 8.98 -16.82 7.10
N ARG A 450 8.47 -16.50 5.91
CA ARG A 450 7.46 -15.43 5.78
C ARG A 450 6.05 -15.85 6.12
N ARG A 451 5.69 -17.11 5.89
CA ARG A 451 4.32 -17.58 6.09
C ARG A 451 3.82 -17.46 7.54
N PRO A 452 4.51 -17.99 8.58
CA PRO A 452 4.00 -17.93 9.95
C PRO A 452 3.81 -16.48 10.43
N ARG A 453 4.74 -15.59 10.04
CA ARG A 453 4.64 -14.17 10.36
C ARG A 453 3.45 -13.50 9.65
N SER A 454 3.21 -13.84 8.39
CA SER A 454 2.07 -13.35 7.60
C SER A 454 0.74 -13.80 8.18
N GLU A 455 0.62 -15.06 8.59
CA GLU A 455 -0.58 -15.62 9.23
C GLU A 455 -0.87 -14.94 10.58
N LYS A 456 0.15 -14.76 11.41
CA LYS A 456 0.03 -14.05 12.69
C LYS A 456 -0.48 -12.62 12.49
N MET A 457 0.09 -11.88 11.53
CA MET A 457 -0.31 -10.50 11.25
C MET A 457 -1.69 -10.42 10.60
N ALA A 458 -2.02 -11.30 9.67
CA ALA A 458 -3.35 -11.36 9.07
C ALA A 458 -4.44 -11.67 10.11
N THR A 459 -4.15 -12.59 11.03
CA THR A 459 -5.02 -12.89 12.18
C THR A 459 -5.20 -11.66 13.07
N MET A 460 -4.10 -10.95 13.39
CA MET A 460 -4.18 -9.73 14.19
C MET A 460 -4.98 -8.63 13.47
N ALA A 461 -4.75 -8.43 12.15
CA ALA A 461 -5.51 -7.47 11.36
C ALA A 461 -7.01 -7.79 11.34
N SER A 462 -7.37 -9.08 11.23
CA SER A 462 -8.76 -9.54 11.32
C SER A 462 -9.36 -9.25 12.70
N TRP A 463 -8.64 -9.54 13.78
CA TRP A 463 -9.10 -9.25 15.15
C TRP A 463 -9.31 -7.75 15.37
N ILE A 464 -8.37 -6.91 14.96
CA ILE A 464 -8.52 -5.45 15.03
C ILE A 464 -9.75 -5.01 14.24
N GLY A 465 -9.97 -5.59 13.04
CA GLY A 465 -11.14 -5.34 12.21
C GLY A 465 -12.44 -5.73 12.91
N ILE A 466 -12.55 -6.96 13.40
CA ILE A 466 -13.76 -7.48 14.05
C ILE A 466 -14.10 -6.67 15.33
N VAL A 467 -13.11 -6.41 16.17
CA VAL A 467 -13.29 -5.61 17.39
C VAL A 467 -13.61 -4.15 17.02
N GLY A 468 -12.91 -3.57 16.01
CA GLY A 468 -13.14 -2.22 15.53
C GLY A 468 -14.54 -2.02 14.94
N LEU A 469 -15.04 -3.00 14.18
CA LEU A 469 -16.39 -2.96 13.61
C LEU A 469 -17.49 -2.96 14.70
N GLY A 470 -17.29 -3.72 15.79
CA GLY A 470 -18.23 -3.73 16.91
C GLY A 470 -19.64 -4.23 16.54
N ASN A 471 -19.75 -5.21 15.64
CA ASN A 471 -21.03 -5.71 15.11
C ASN A 471 -21.95 -6.33 16.16
N THR A 472 -21.41 -6.75 17.34
CA THR A 472 -22.18 -7.35 18.43
C THR A 472 -21.91 -6.63 19.76
N TRP A 473 -22.80 -6.82 20.75
CA TRP A 473 -22.68 -6.15 22.03
C TRP A 473 -21.37 -6.50 22.77
N TYR A 474 -20.91 -7.76 22.70
CA TYR A 474 -19.68 -8.19 23.35
C TYR A 474 -18.42 -7.65 22.65
N TYR A 475 -18.43 -7.48 21.32
CA TYR A 475 -17.34 -6.81 20.62
C TYR A 475 -17.27 -5.32 20.97
N LYS A 476 -18.42 -4.66 21.18
CA LYS A 476 -18.46 -3.27 21.69
C LYS A 476 -17.84 -3.15 23.07
N LEU A 477 -18.15 -4.09 23.96
CA LEU A 477 -17.55 -4.15 25.31
C LEU A 477 -16.04 -4.42 25.22
N LEU A 478 -15.63 -5.40 24.42
CA LEU A 478 -14.22 -5.74 24.20
C LEU A 478 -13.45 -4.56 23.61
N ARG A 479 -14.02 -3.87 22.62
CA ARG A 479 -13.45 -2.65 22.02
C ARG A 479 -13.22 -1.55 23.06
N TYR A 480 -14.20 -1.29 23.92
CA TYR A 480 -14.08 -0.30 24.98
C TYR A 480 -12.99 -0.67 26.00
N GLY A 481 -12.94 -1.93 26.40
CA GLY A 481 -11.91 -2.45 27.30
C GLY A 481 -10.50 -2.39 26.69
N SER A 482 -10.35 -2.88 25.45
CA SER A 482 -9.06 -2.85 24.74
C SER A 482 -8.56 -1.42 24.48
N ALA A 483 -9.45 -0.49 24.13
CA ALA A 483 -9.09 0.90 23.95
C ALA A 483 -8.52 1.52 25.23
N LYS A 484 -9.12 1.24 26.39
CA LYS A 484 -8.61 1.71 27.70
C LYS A 484 -7.27 1.08 28.08
N LEU A 485 -7.02 -0.15 27.64
CA LEU A 485 -5.80 -0.90 27.94
C LEU A 485 -4.67 -0.66 26.92
N THR A 486 -4.93 0.04 25.79
CA THR A 486 -3.91 0.32 24.78
C THR A 486 -2.71 1.03 25.43
N PRO A 487 -1.50 0.46 25.39
CA PRO A 487 -0.36 1.03 26.08
C PRO A 487 0.21 2.23 25.29
N GLY A 488 0.71 3.22 26.02
CA GLY A 488 1.71 4.15 25.49
C GLY A 488 3.12 3.62 25.77
N VAL A 489 4.10 4.13 25.05
CA VAL A 489 5.51 3.77 25.24
C VAL A 489 6.23 4.88 26.01
N ASP A 490 6.93 4.54 27.07
CA ASP A 490 7.82 5.46 27.77
C ASP A 490 9.19 5.47 27.06
N LEU A 491 9.54 6.58 26.45
CA LEU A 491 10.82 6.72 25.71
C LEU A 491 12.06 6.58 26.60
N LYS A 492 11.92 6.74 27.91
CA LYS A 492 13.05 6.69 28.87
C LYS A 492 13.30 5.30 29.43
N THR A 493 12.32 4.42 29.40
CA THR A 493 12.41 3.11 30.04
C THR A 493 11.96 2.01 29.09
N LYS A 494 12.80 0.96 28.91
CA LYS A 494 12.44 -0.27 28.16
C LYS A 494 11.46 -1.18 28.91
N LYS A 495 10.61 -0.66 29.78
CA LYS A 495 9.75 -1.48 30.66
C LYS A 495 8.59 -2.16 29.93
N ASN A 496 8.20 -1.67 28.76
CA ASN A 496 7.15 -2.29 27.95
C ASN A 496 7.81 -2.98 26.75
N PRO A 497 7.38 -4.23 26.42
CA PRO A 497 7.77 -4.84 25.15
C PRO A 497 7.31 -3.92 24.02
N ASP A 498 8.04 -3.91 22.92
CA ASP A 498 7.63 -3.15 21.75
C ASP A 498 6.19 -3.51 21.40
N PRO A 499 5.27 -2.52 21.31
CA PRO A 499 3.85 -2.76 21.13
C PRO A 499 3.55 -3.47 19.79
N TRP A 500 4.49 -3.40 18.88
CA TRP A 500 4.44 -4.07 17.59
C TRP A 500 5.37 -5.28 17.64
N PRO A 501 4.87 -6.52 17.43
CA PRO A 501 5.73 -7.69 17.34
C PRO A 501 6.60 -7.61 16.09
N MET A 502 7.64 -6.85 16.22
CA MET A 502 8.68 -6.69 15.22
C MET A 502 9.70 -7.80 15.40
N ASP A 503 9.31 -9.01 15.03
CA ASP A 503 10.24 -10.12 14.94
C ASP A 503 11.10 -9.91 13.70
N GLY A 504 12.14 -9.18 13.83
CA GLY A 504 13.12 -9.18 12.77
C GLY A 504 13.77 -7.82 12.63
N ARG A 505 14.95 -7.76 13.11
CA ARG A 505 15.99 -6.89 12.60
C ARG A 505 16.27 -7.35 11.17
N PHE A 506 15.44 -6.92 10.22
CA PHE A 506 15.65 -7.25 8.82
C PHE A 506 16.74 -6.34 8.26
N ASN A 507 17.97 -6.69 8.55
CA ASN A 507 19.12 -6.28 7.79
C ASN A 507 19.54 -7.48 6.95
N VAL A 508 19.85 -7.28 5.66
CA VAL A 508 20.24 -8.35 4.76
C VAL A 508 21.42 -9.14 5.31
N GLU A 509 22.37 -8.48 5.99
CA GLU A 509 23.53 -9.13 6.61
C GLU A 509 23.21 -9.91 7.89
N GLU A 510 22.25 -9.45 8.71
CA GLU A 510 21.87 -10.11 9.97
C GLU A 510 20.96 -11.31 9.74
N SER A 511 20.14 -11.28 8.70
CA SER A 511 19.23 -12.38 8.35
C SER A 511 19.93 -13.55 7.66
N SER A 512 21.16 -13.34 7.17
CA SER A 512 21.98 -14.38 6.52
C SER A 512 22.82 -15.21 7.51
N LYS A 513 22.86 -14.84 8.78
CA LYS A 513 23.48 -15.59 9.90
C LYS A 513 22.44 -16.48 10.59
#